data_125798b5e3e4b79d9bba5507d97e4958
#
_entry.id   125798b5e3e4b79d9bba5507d97e4958
#
_cell.length_a   1.000
_cell.length_b   1.000
_cell.length_c   1.000
_cell.angle_alpha   90.00
_cell.angle_beta   90.00
_cell.angle_gamma   90.00
#
_symmetry.space_group_name_H-M   'P 1'
#
loop_
_entity.id
_entity.type
_entity.pdbx_description
1 polymer ?
#
loop_
_entity_poly.entity_id
_entity_poly.type
_entity_poly.pdbx_seq_one_letter_code
_entity_poly.pdbx_strand_id
1 'polypeptide(L)'
;MNEKRGSSLMTAAIAGGLIGSLLTAALLIFAMPEYLSSRIVRQGMLANPNILSETVDALRDQQYAPVLASNRRALETPFGSSWKGAEKPEVTLVEFYDYACPYCKASNPSVDRLLREDPGLRIVYRELPILGPDSVVAARLALQASKQGRFGQFHDTLWKAGRPAPQTIAVAAQAAGIPAQPVKDPAIEAELKSNFQLAGQLGATGTPVFIVGDRVMNGAVGYEALKKAIADVRAKG
;
A
#
# COMPACT_ATOMS: atom_id res chain seq x y z
N MET A 1 -83.39 -15.60 -11.81
CA MET A 1 -82.76 -14.63 -10.90
C MET A 1 -81.40 -15.08 -10.29
N ASN A 2 -80.86 -16.25 -10.68
CA ASN A 2 -79.64 -16.83 -10.06
C ASN A 2 -78.35 -16.57 -10.89
N GLU A 3 -78.42 -16.22 -12.17
CA GLU A 3 -77.25 -16.07 -13.00
C GLU A 3 -76.41 -14.77 -12.71
N LYS A 4 -77.07 -13.67 -12.33
CA LYS A 4 -76.40 -12.41 -11.99
C LYS A 4 -75.60 -12.45 -10.67
N ARG A 5 -75.91 -13.37 -9.77
CA ARG A 5 -75.22 -13.48 -8.47
C ARG A 5 -73.89 -14.27 -8.60
N GLY A 6 -73.81 -15.20 -9.53
CA GLY A 6 -72.57 -15.99 -9.79
C GLY A 6 -71.47 -15.15 -10.45
N SER A 7 -71.87 -14.26 -11.39
CA SER A 7 -70.88 -13.40 -12.10
C SER A 7 -70.24 -12.33 -11.20
N SER A 8 -71.05 -11.78 -10.24
CA SER A 8 -70.57 -10.80 -9.28
C SER A 8 -69.57 -11.37 -8.26
N LEU A 9 -69.78 -12.59 -7.80
CA LEU A 9 -68.89 -13.30 -6.89
C LEU A 9 -67.58 -13.70 -7.57
N MET A 10 -67.65 -14.09 -8.83
CA MET A 10 -66.49 -14.49 -9.61
C MET A 10 -65.61 -13.26 -9.97
N THR A 11 -66.23 -12.14 -10.33
CA THR A 11 -65.50 -10.87 -10.55
C THR A 11 -64.85 -10.32 -9.28
N ALA A 12 -65.52 -10.43 -8.12
CA ALA A 12 -64.97 -10.01 -6.85
C ALA A 12 -63.78 -10.91 -6.41
N ALA A 13 -63.86 -12.19 -6.65
CA ALA A 13 -62.76 -13.14 -6.36
C ALA A 13 -61.52 -12.89 -7.25
N ILE A 14 -61.74 -12.62 -8.54
CA ILE A 14 -60.63 -12.29 -9.48
C ILE A 14 -60.01 -10.95 -9.13
N ALA A 15 -60.80 -9.92 -8.82
CA ALA A 15 -60.30 -8.62 -8.41
C ALA A 15 -59.51 -8.68 -7.09
N GLY A 16 -60.01 -9.44 -6.10
CA GLY A 16 -59.30 -9.67 -4.82
C GLY A 16 -57.98 -10.42 -5.02
N GLY A 17 -57.93 -11.41 -5.91
CA GLY A 17 -56.70 -12.15 -6.26
C GLY A 17 -55.66 -11.26 -6.94
N LEU A 18 -56.08 -10.38 -7.86
CA LEU A 18 -55.18 -9.45 -8.55
C LEU A 18 -54.64 -8.40 -7.61
N ILE A 19 -55.44 -7.83 -6.72
CA ILE A 19 -55.00 -6.84 -5.71
C ILE A 19 -54.04 -7.51 -4.72
N GLY A 20 -54.32 -8.72 -4.25
CA GLY A 20 -53.44 -9.47 -3.36
C GLY A 20 -52.07 -9.77 -4.01
N SER A 21 -52.06 -10.20 -5.27
CA SER A 21 -50.82 -10.45 -6.01
C SER A 21 -49.99 -9.19 -6.26
N LEU A 22 -50.64 -8.06 -6.55
CA LEU A 22 -49.97 -6.76 -6.71
C LEU A 22 -49.37 -6.24 -5.40
N LEU A 23 -50.10 -6.39 -4.28
CA LEU A 23 -49.57 -6.03 -2.96
C LEU A 23 -48.41 -6.92 -2.54
N THR A 24 -48.47 -8.20 -2.82
CA THR A 24 -47.37 -9.16 -2.53
C THR A 24 -46.16 -8.83 -3.42
N ALA A 25 -46.36 -8.54 -4.70
CA ALA A 25 -45.32 -8.14 -5.62
C ALA A 25 -44.67 -6.80 -5.18
N ALA A 26 -45.47 -5.83 -4.78
CA ALA A 26 -44.97 -4.54 -4.26
C ALA A 26 -44.17 -4.76 -2.96
N LEU A 27 -44.62 -5.59 -2.04
CA LEU A 27 -43.89 -5.93 -0.82
C LEU A 27 -42.55 -6.60 -1.13
N LEU A 28 -42.54 -7.57 -2.07
CA LEU A 28 -41.34 -8.26 -2.49
C LEU A 28 -40.34 -7.33 -3.22
N ILE A 29 -40.83 -6.38 -4.00
CA ILE A 29 -40.00 -5.47 -4.78
C ILE A 29 -39.47 -4.31 -3.92
N PHE A 30 -40.26 -3.76 -3.02
CA PHE A 30 -39.96 -2.53 -2.28
C PHE A 30 -39.47 -2.75 -0.84
N ALA A 31 -40.03 -3.73 -0.10
CA ALA A 31 -39.69 -3.94 1.31
C ALA A 31 -38.69 -5.08 1.55
N MET A 32 -38.75 -6.16 0.76
CA MET A 32 -37.82 -7.28 0.94
C MET A 32 -36.35 -6.98 0.54
N PRO A 33 -36.05 -6.17 -0.50
CA PRO A 33 -34.65 -5.89 -0.85
C PRO A 33 -33.87 -5.24 0.28
N GLU A 34 -34.46 -4.25 0.99
CA GLU A 34 -33.79 -3.62 2.12
C GLU A 34 -33.55 -4.57 3.30
N TYR A 35 -34.55 -5.38 3.63
CA TYR A 35 -34.46 -6.33 4.74
C TYR A 35 -33.51 -7.49 4.43
N LEU A 36 -33.54 -8.03 3.21
CA LEU A 36 -32.65 -9.12 2.79
C LEU A 36 -31.23 -8.63 2.57
N SER A 37 -31.04 -7.44 1.96
CA SER A 37 -29.72 -6.89 1.72
C SER A 37 -28.99 -6.61 3.02
N SER A 38 -29.64 -6.04 4.02
CA SER A 38 -29.03 -5.79 5.33
C SER A 38 -28.61 -7.07 6.05
N ARG A 39 -29.40 -8.13 5.98
CA ARG A 39 -29.05 -9.43 6.56
C ARG A 39 -27.93 -10.14 5.80
N ILE A 40 -27.99 -10.16 4.47
CA ILE A 40 -26.98 -10.79 3.62
C ILE A 40 -25.64 -10.08 3.78
N VAL A 41 -25.63 -8.73 3.74
CA VAL A 41 -24.41 -7.94 3.95
C VAL A 41 -23.84 -8.18 5.34
N ARG A 42 -24.68 -8.14 6.38
CA ARG A 42 -24.21 -8.39 7.75
C ARG A 42 -23.65 -9.80 7.92
N GLN A 43 -24.35 -10.82 7.42
CA GLN A 43 -23.88 -12.21 7.50
C GLN A 43 -22.60 -12.41 6.68
N GLY A 44 -22.53 -11.84 5.48
CA GLY A 44 -21.33 -11.86 4.64
C GLY A 44 -20.12 -11.24 5.32
N MET A 45 -20.27 -10.06 5.95
CA MET A 45 -19.21 -9.39 6.70
C MET A 45 -18.77 -10.19 7.94
N LEU A 46 -19.71 -10.80 8.66
CA LEU A 46 -19.39 -11.63 9.84
C LEU A 46 -18.73 -12.96 9.46
N ALA A 47 -19.11 -13.54 8.32
CA ALA A 47 -18.52 -14.77 7.80
C ALA A 47 -17.12 -14.54 7.21
N ASN A 48 -16.87 -13.36 6.65
CA ASN A 48 -15.61 -12.97 6.04
C ASN A 48 -15.17 -11.58 6.53
N PRO A 49 -14.58 -11.47 7.73
CA PRO A 49 -14.19 -10.17 8.30
C PRO A 49 -13.21 -9.38 7.42
N ASN A 50 -12.45 -10.08 6.56
CA ASN A 50 -11.48 -9.47 5.65
C ASN A 50 -12.12 -8.58 4.57
N ILE A 51 -13.41 -8.75 4.26
CA ILE A 51 -14.12 -7.91 3.27
C ILE A 51 -14.01 -6.41 3.62
N LEU A 52 -14.06 -6.09 4.91
CA LEU A 52 -13.94 -4.69 5.34
C LEU A 52 -12.54 -4.14 5.08
N SER A 53 -11.50 -4.89 5.40
CA SER A 53 -10.12 -4.46 5.13
C SER A 53 -9.85 -4.37 3.63
N GLU A 54 -10.30 -5.33 2.84
CA GLU A 54 -10.18 -5.30 1.37
C GLU A 54 -10.91 -4.11 0.75
N THR A 55 -12.08 -3.75 1.28
CA THR A 55 -12.84 -2.57 0.81
C THR A 55 -12.12 -1.27 1.16
N VAL A 56 -11.56 -1.16 2.38
CA VAL A 56 -10.77 0.00 2.79
C VAL A 56 -9.51 0.14 1.95
N ASP A 57 -8.83 -0.97 1.66
CA ASP A 57 -7.65 -0.96 0.80
C ASP A 57 -8.00 -0.56 -0.64
N ALA A 58 -9.11 -1.08 -1.19
CA ALA A 58 -9.58 -0.70 -2.53
C ALA A 58 -9.95 0.80 -2.62
N LEU A 59 -10.61 1.35 -1.60
CA LEU A 59 -10.90 2.79 -1.52
C LEU A 59 -9.61 3.63 -1.45
N ARG A 60 -8.64 3.17 -0.67
CA ARG A 60 -7.32 3.83 -0.56
C ARG A 60 -6.58 3.79 -1.90
N ASP A 61 -6.53 2.63 -2.54
CA ASP A 61 -5.91 2.48 -3.86
C ASP A 61 -6.55 3.43 -4.88
N GLN A 62 -7.89 3.52 -4.91
CA GLN A 62 -8.61 4.45 -5.76
C GLN A 62 -8.31 5.92 -5.45
N GLN A 63 -8.20 6.28 -4.17
CA GLN A 63 -7.88 7.63 -3.73
C GLN A 63 -6.48 8.06 -4.17
N TYR A 64 -5.48 7.18 -4.08
CA TYR A 64 -4.10 7.50 -4.40
C TYR A 64 -3.71 7.24 -5.85
N ALA A 65 -4.53 6.53 -6.63
CA ALA A 65 -4.23 6.22 -8.03
C ALA A 65 -3.84 7.45 -8.88
N PRO A 66 -4.52 8.62 -8.81
CA PRO A 66 -4.10 9.81 -9.56
C PRO A 66 -2.73 10.34 -9.14
N VAL A 67 -2.43 10.33 -7.83
CA VAL A 67 -1.14 10.78 -7.28
C VAL A 67 -0.04 9.82 -7.72
N LEU A 68 -0.27 8.52 -7.65
CA LEU A 68 0.68 7.49 -8.08
C LEU A 68 0.95 7.61 -9.59
N ALA A 69 -0.08 7.76 -10.42
CA ALA A 69 0.08 7.90 -11.86
C ALA A 69 0.92 9.13 -12.24
N SER A 70 0.65 10.29 -11.61
CA SER A 70 1.38 11.53 -11.90
C SER A 70 2.82 11.53 -11.37
N ASN A 71 3.12 10.74 -10.33
CA ASN A 71 4.44 10.67 -9.70
C ASN A 71 5.19 9.35 -9.94
N ARG A 72 4.64 8.43 -10.75
CA ARG A 72 5.22 7.09 -10.96
C ARG A 72 6.70 7.13 -11.29
N ARG A 73 7.10 7.93 -12.28
CA ARG A 73 8.50 8.07 -12.66
C ARG A 73 9.37 8.56 -11.49
N ALA A 74 8.89 9.54 -10.74
CA ALA A 74 9.63 10.06 -9.58
C ALA A 74 9.75 9.00 -8.48
N LEU A 75 8.70 8.22 -8.23
CA LEU A 75 8.69 7.14 -7.23
C LEU A 75 9.63 5.98 -7.59
N GLU A 76 9.58 5.52 -8.84
CA GLU A 76 10.26 4.31 -9.30
C GLU A 76 11.69 4.55 -9.81
N THR A 77 12.07 5.81 -10.06
CA THR A 77 13.46 6.14 -10.43
C THR A 77 14.32 6.28 -9.18
N PRO A 78 15.32 5.42 -8.95
CA PRO A 78 16.14 5.51 -7.75
C PRO A 78 17.07 6.75 -7.80
N PHE A 79 17.37 7.30 -6.64
CA PHE A 79 18.45 8.27 -6.50
C PHE A 79 19.79 7.53 -6.49
N GLY A 80 20.61 7.71 -7.52
CA GLY A 80 21.87 6.98 -7.65
C GLY A 80 21.70 5.47 -7.55
N SER A 81 22.35 4.85 -6.59
CA SER A 81 22.29 3.41 -6.31
C SER A 81 21.34 3.03 -5.16
N SER A 82 20.35 3.89 -4.79
CA SER A 82 19.38 3.61 -3.74
C SER A 82 18.34 2.57 -4.18
N TRP A 83 18.81 1.41 -4.62
CA TRP A 83 17.97 0.29 -5.06
C TRP A 83 18.70 -1.04 -4.90
N LYS A 84 17.91 -2.13 -4.90
CA LYS A 84 18.38 -3.53 -4.94
C LYS A 84 17.53 -4.35 -5.88
N GLY A 85 18.09 -5.45 -6.40
CA GLY A 85 17.38 -6.41 -7.25
C GLY A 85 17.68 -6.21 -8.74
N ALA A 86 16.65 -6.29 -9.59
CA ALA A 86 16.79 -6.32 -11.04
C ALA A 86 17.23 -4.98 -11.65
N GLU A 87 18.22 -5.00 -12.57
CA GLU A 87 18.56 -3.83 -13.38
C GLU A 87 17.47 -3.46 -14.39
N LYS A 88 16.76 -4.46 -14.91
CA LYS A 88 15.60 -4.31 -15.77
C LYS A 88 14.41 -4.98 -15.10
N PRO A 89 13.72 -4.29 -14.19
CA PRO A 89 12.65 -4.90 -13.42
C PRO A 89 11.40 -5.12 -14.24
N GLU A 90 10.69 -6.20 -13.95
CA GLU A 90 9.30 -6.42 -14.34
C GLU A 90 8.36 -5.64 -13.41
N VAL A 91 8.72 -5.62 -12.10
CA VAL A 91 7.97 -4.91 -11.07
C VAL A 91 8.93 -4.12 -10.20
N THR A 92 8.54 -2.88 -9.86
CA THR A 92 9.25 -2.06 -8.89
C THR A 92 8.41 -1.91 -7.61
N LEU A 93 9.01 -2.27 -6.47
CA LEU A 93 8.51 -1.97 -5.13
C LEU A 93 9.27 -0.75 -4.61
N VAL A 94 8.56 0.29 -4.17
CA VAL A 94 9.16 1.45 -3.51
C VAL A 94 8.95 1.34 -2.02
N GLU A 95 9.99 1.58 -1.24
CA GLU A 95 9.93 1.61 0.23
C GLU A 95 10.37 2.97 0.74
N PHE A 96 9.45 3.70 1.40
CA PHE A 96 9.79 4.84 2.24
C PHE A 96 10.11 4.35 3.65
N TYR A 97 11.28 4.70 4.16
CA TYR A 97 11.77 4.14 5.41
C TYR A 97 12.61 5.13 6.23
N ASP A 98 12.79 4.80 7.50
CA ASP A 98 13.68 5.49 8.43
C ASP A 98 14.55 4.46 9.17
N TYR A 99 15.84 4.65 9.20
CA TYR A 99 16.77 3.73 9.87
C TYR A 99 16.52 3.58 11.38
N ALA A 100 15.89 4.56 12.04
CA ALA A 100 15.52 4.48 13.45
C ALA A 100 14.18 3.76 13.67
N CYS A 101 13.44 3.43 12.59
CA CYS A 101 12.11 2.83 12.70
C CYS A 101 12.19 1.32 13.00
N PRO A 102 11.62 0.84 14.13
CA PRO A 102 11.62 -0.57 14.45
C PRO A 102 10.77 -1.41 13.49
N TYR A 103 9.71 -0.82 12.92
CA TYR A 103 8.84 -1.49 11.94
C TYR A 103 9.53 -1.65 10.57
N CYS A 104 10.36 -0.66 10.15
CA CYS A 104 11.21 -0.82 8.97
C CYS A 104 12.20 -1.96 9.17
N LYS A 105 12.88 -1.97 10.33
CA LYS A 105 13.79 -3.07 10.68
C LYS A 105 13.09 -4.43 10.67
N ALA A 106 11.86 -4.51 11.20
CA ALA A 106 11.07 -5.74 11.22
C ALA A 106 10.63 -6.17 9.81
N SER A 107 10.54 -5.25 8.85
CA SER A 107 10.18 -5.54 7.45
C SER A 107 11.34 -6.08 6.62
N ASN A 108 12.59 -5.77 6.97
CA ASN A 108 13.78 -6.15 6.20
C ASN A 108 13.86 -7.65 5.86
N PRO A 109 13.56 -8.61 6.77
CA PRO A 109 13.60 -10.03 6.42
C PRO A 109 12.61 -10.39 5.29
N SER A 110 11.42 -9.75 5.26
CA SER A 110 10.41 -9.94 4.22
C SER A 110 10.89 -9.37 2.88
N VAL A 111 11.46 -8.17 2.91
CA VAL A 111 12.05 -7.46 1.75
C VAL A 111 13.22 -8.26 1.16
N ASP A 112 14.14 -8.71 2.01
CA ASP A 112 15.29 -9.53 1.59
C ASP A 112 14.85 -10.89 1.01
N ARG A 113 13.78 -11.48 1.55
CA ARG A 113 13.23 -12.72 1.04
C ARG A 113 12.63 -12.52 -0.36
N LEU A 114 11.87 -11.46 -0.58
CA LEU A 114 11.30 -11.12 -1.89
C LEU A 114 12.41 -10.94 -2.94
N LEU A 115 13.48 -10.21 -2.60
CA LEU A 115 14.63 -10.03 -3.52
C LEU A 115 15.34 -11.35 -3.88
N ARG A 116 15.41 -12.30 -2.94
CA ARG A 116 16.02 -13.62 -3.22
C ARG A 116 15.14 -14.51 -4.07
N GLU A 117 13.81 -14.43 -3.90
CA GLU A 117 12.86 -15.31 -4.58
C GLU A 117 12.40 -14.78 -5.94
N ASP A 118 12.51 -13.47 -6.18
CA ASP A 118 11.99 -12.81 -7.37
C ASP A 118 13.10 -12.05 -8.14
N PRO A 119 13.74 -12.67 -9.14
CA PRO A 119 14.79 -12.04 -9.92
C PRO A 119 14.31 -10.90 -10.83
N GLY A 120 12.99 -10.77 -11.08
CA GLY A 120 12.37 -9.66 -11.84
C GLY A 120 11.97 -8.47 -10.98
N LEU A 121 12.18 -8.55 -9.65
CA LEU A 121 11.83 -7.48 -8.73
C LEU A 121 12.98 -6.48 -8.55
N ARG A 122 12.65 -5.18 -8.55
CA ARG A 122 13.50 -4.11 -8.03
C ARG A 122 12.85 -3.50 -6.80
N ILE A 123 13.66 -3.17 -5.80
CA ILE A 123 13.25 -2.34 -4.67
C ILE A 123 13.97 -1.01 -4.77
N VAL A 124 13.21 0.08 -4.80
CA VAL A 124 13.70 1.47 -4.72
C VAL A 124 13.52 1.96 -3.30
N TYR A 125 14.60 2.41 -2.68
CA TYR A 125 14.63 2.89 -1.31
C TYR A 125 14.53 4.41 -1.27
N ARG A 126 13.56 4.94 -0.48
CA ARG A 126 13.28 6.35 -0.30
C ARG A 126 13.49 6.73 1.16
N GLU A 127 14.51 7.52 1.43
CA GLU A 127 14.80 8.03 2.77
C GLU A 127 13.67 8.95 3.25
N LEU A 128 13.07 8.62 4.40
CA LEU A 128 12.05 9.43 5.07
C LEU A 128 12.40 9.57 6.56
N PRO A 129 13.45 10.36 6.89
CA PRO A 129 13.99 10.47 8.24
C PRO A 129 13.10 11.33 9.14
N ILE A 130 12.11 10.72 9.79
CA ILE A 130 11.10 11.38 10.64
C ILE A 130 11.30 11.14 12.14
N LEU A 131 12.26 10.28 12.53
CA LEU A 131 12.40 9.80 13.91
C LEU A 131 13.59 10.42 14.67
N GLY A 132 14.08 11.55 14.19
CA GLY A 132 15.06 12.34 14.94
C GLY A 132 16.31 12.74 14.17
N PRO A 133 17.22 13.48 14.80
CA PRO A 133 18.41 14.04 14.15
C PRO A 133 19.33 12.96 13.56
N ASP A 134 19.54 11.87 14.28
CA ASP A 134 20.42 10.79 13.82
C ASP A 134 19.85 10.07 12.59
N SER A 135 18.50 9.99 12.46
CA SER A 135 17.84 9.51 11.23
C SER A 135 18.17 10.40 10.04
N VAL A 136 18.16 11.72 10.24
CA VAL A 136 18.49 12.70 9.19
C VAL A 136 19.95 12.58 8.76
N VAL A 137 20.88 12.41 9.71
CA VAL A 137 22.31 12.18 9.42
C VAL A 137 22.47 10.87 8.65
N ALA A 138 21.85 9.80 9.08
CA ALA A 138 21.90 8.49 8.42
C ALA A 138 21.37 8.55 6.98
N ALA A 139 20.23 9.21 6.76
CA ALA A 139 19.62 9.37 5.45
C ALA A 139 20.52 10.17 4.48
N ARG A 140 21.12 11.28 4.94
CA ARG A 140 22.07 12.05 4.14
C ARG A 140 23.28 11.22 3.72
N LEU A 141 23.83 10.43 4.63
CA LEU A 141 24.97 9.56 4.34
C LEU A 141 24.59 8.38 3.43
N ALA A 142 23.41 7.81 3.58
CA ALA A 142 22.90 6.80 2.66
C ALA A 142 22.77 7.35 1.22
N LEU A 143 22.23 8.56 1.06
CA LEU A 143 22.15 9.23 -0.25
C LEU A 143 23.54 9.63 -0.77
N GLN A 144 24.48 10.02 0.10
CA GLN A 144 25.87 10.27 -0.28
C GLN A 144 26.55 8.99 -0.77
N ALA A 145 26.37 7.87 -0.09
CA ALA A 145 26.84 6.55 -0.52
C ALA A 145 26.19 6.15 -1.86
N SER A 146 24.90 6.46 -2.01
CA SER A 146 24.15 6.17 -3.23
C SER A 146 24.72 6.85 -4.47
N LYS A 147 25.11 8.12 -4.37
CA LYS A 147 25.78 8.87 -5.47
C LYS A 147 27.12 8.22 -5.89
N GLN A 148 27.73 7.46 -5.02
CA GLN A 148 29.00 6.78 -5.27
C GLN A 148 28.85 5.30 -5.64
N GLY A 149 27.59 4.82 -5.86
CA GLY A 149 27.33 3.41 -6.15
C GLY A 149 27.49 2.48 -4.95
N ARG A 150 27.47 3.02 -3.71
CA ARG A 150 27.78 2.29 -2.47
C ARG A 150 26.63 2.23 -1.48
N PHE A 151 25.41 2.48 -1.97
CA PHE A 151 24.21 2.45 -1.12
C PHE A 151 24.07 1.13 -0.35
N GLY A 152 24.17 -0.01 -1.04
CA GLY A 152 23.98 -1.32 -0.42
C GLY A 152 24.93 -1.55 0.74
N GLN A 153 26.20 -1.19 0.61
CA GLN A 153 27.21 -1.34 1.67
C GLN A 153 26.85 -0.51 2.91
N PHE A 154 26.45 0.76 2.71
CA PHE A 154 26.02 1.63 3.80
C PHE A 154 24.75 1.10 4.46
N HIS A 155 23.72 0.86 3.65
CA HIS A 155 22.39 0.45 4.08
C HIS A 155 22.41 -0.84 4.91
N ASP A 156 23.04 -1.89 4.37
CA ASP A 156 23.09 -3.19 5.04
C ASP A 156 23.92 -3.15 6.32
N THR A 157 25.01 -2.39 6.29
CA THR A 157 25.86 -2.26 7.47
C THR A 157 25.16 -1.48 8.58
N LEU A 158 24.44 -0.39 8.26
CA LEU A 158 23.72 0.38 9.28
C LEU A 158 22.60 -0.43 9.91
N TRP A 159 21.82 -1.18 9.12
CA TRP A 159 20.79 -2.08 9.66
C TRP A 159 21.36 -3.16 10.58
N LYS A 160 22.53 -3.71 10.26
CA LYS A 160 23.25 -4.69 11.09
C LYS A 160 23.82 -4.05 12.37
N ALA A 161 24.37 -2.84 12.25
CA ALA A 161 24.96 -2.12 13.37
C ALA A 161 23.91 -1.66 14.40
N GLY A 162 22.66 -1.48 13.97
CA GLY A 162 21.54 -1.15 14.85
C GLY A 162 20.94 0.24 14.59
N ARG A 163 20.34 0.82 15.66
CA ARG A 163 19.71 2.14 15.55
C ARG A 163 20.75 3.21 15.19
N PRO A 164 20.41 4.21 14.35
CA PRO A 164 21.29 5.32 14.04
C PRO A 164 21.78 6.03 15.32
N ALA A 165 23.09 6.13 15.40
CA ALA A 165 23.84 6.85 16.43
C ALA A 165 25.21 7.17 15.81
N PRO A 166 25.99 8.13 16.35
CA PRO A 166 27.30 8.49 15.77
C PRO A 166 28.19 7.28 15.52
N GLN A 167 28.21 6.31 16.43
CA GLN A 167 29.06 5.11 16.33
C GLN A 167 28.59 4.14 15.23
N THR A 168 27.28 3.85 15.15
CA THR A 168 26.71 2.92 14.14
C THR A 168 26.77 3.53 12.75
N ILE A 169 26.55 4.84 12.65
CA ILE A 169 26.67 5.62 11.40
C ILE A 169 28.14 5.60 10.92
N ALA A 170 29.12 5.80 11.82
CA ALA A 170 30.53 5.76 11.45
C ALA A 170 30.95 4.38 10.91
N VAL A 171 30.47 3.30 11.51
CA VAL A 171 30.71 1.91 11.01
C VAL A 171 30.15 1.74 9.60
N ALA A 172 28.92 2.20 9.34
CA ALA A 172 28.30 2.10 8.02
C ALA A 172 29.02 2.98 6.98
N ALA A 173 29.42 4.19 7.36
CA ALA A 173 30.18 5.10 6.50
C ALA A 173 31.55 4.48 6.12
N GLN A 174 32.25 3.89 7.09
CA GLN A 174 33.51 3.19 6.85
C GLN A 174 33.33 2.03 5.87
N ALA A 175 32.31 1.19 6.07
CA ALA A 175 32.02 0.07 5.18
C ALA A 175 31.69 0.51 3.75
N ALA A 176 31.03 1.67 3.60
CA ALA A 176 30.76 2.27 2.30
C ALA A 176 31.96 3.08 1.75
N GLY A 177 33.04 3.27 2.52
CA GLY A 177 34.18 4.07 2.13
C GLY A 177 33.84 5.55 1.87
N ILE A 178 32.93 6.11 2.64
CA ILE A 178 32.53 7.52 2.60
C ILE A 178 32.88 8.23 3.92
N PRO A 179 33.02 9.57 3.93
CA PRO A 179 33.16 10.31 5.18
C PRO A 179 31.98 10.05 6.13
N ALA A 180 32.25 9.92 7.43
CA ALA A 180 31.23 9.72 8.46
C ALA A 180 30.38 10.97 8.77
N GLN A 181 30.64 12.06 8.08
CA GLN A 181 29.89 13.31 8.19
C GLN A 181 29.24 13.68 6.85
N PRO A 182 27.95 14.10 6.86
CA PRO A 182 27.29 14.51 5.64
C PRO A 182 27.98 15.74 5.02
N VAL A 183 28.20 15.70 3.72
CA VAL A 183 28.61 16.87 2.96
C VAL A 183 27.38 17.71 2.61
N LYS A 184 27.58 19.02 2.45
CA LYS A 184 26.52 19.90 1.92
C LYS A 184 26.37 19.60 0.42
N ASP A 185 25.29 18.94 0.06
CA ASP A 185 24.97 18.57 -1.32
C ASP A 185 23.53 18.94 -1.66
N PRO A 186 23.29 19.95 -2.52
CA PRO A 186 21.95 20.38 -2.89
C PRO A 186 21.09 19.26 -3.49
N ALA A 187 21.68 18.28 -4.18
CA ALA A 187 20.94 17.17 -4.76
C ALA A 187 20.40 16.22 -3.69
N ILE A 188 21.17 15.99 -2.61
CA ILE A 188 20.73 15.18 -1.47
C ILE A 188 19.57 15.87 -0.74
N GLU A 189 19.68 17.18 -0.50
CA GLU A 189 18.61 17.94 0.16
C GLU A 189 17.33 18.00 -0.71
N ALA A 190 17.50 18.15 -2.03
CA ALA A 190 16.37 18.10 -2.98
C ALA A 190 15.69 16.72 -2.98
N GLU A 191 16.48 15.64 -2.94
CA GLU A 191 15.93 14.27 -2.85
C GLU A 191 15.15 14.06 -1.56
N LEU A 192 15.71 14.43 -0.41
CA LEU A 192 15.00 14.34 0.88
C LEU A 192 13.71 15.14 0.86
N LYS A 193 13.75 16.38 0.36
CA LYS A 193 12.56 17.21 0.22
C LYS A 193 11.50 16.56 -0.69
N SER A 194 11.93 16.01 -1.81
CA SER A 194 11.04 15.27 -2.73
C SER A 194 10.39 14.06 -2.06
N ASN A 195 11.18 13.28 -1.30
CA ASN A 195 10.68 12.13 -0.57
C ASN A 195 9.63 12.52 0.48
N PHE A 196 9.85 13.60 1.23
CA PHE A 196 8.84 14.12 2.16
C PHE A 196 7.56 14.57 1.47
N GLN A 197 7.68 15.26 0.32
CA GLN A 197 6.53 15.71 -0.46
C GLN A 197 5.73 14.54 -1.01
N LEU A 198 6.39 13.55 -1.62
CA LEU A 198 5.75 12.34 -2.16
C LEU A 198 5.05 11.54 -1.05
N ALA A 199 5.76 11.31 0.06
CA ALA A 199 5.17 10.60 1.20
C ALA A 199 3.92 11.33 1.74
N GLY A 200 3.98 12.66 1.87
CA GLY A 200 2.83 13.48 2.29
C GLY A 200 1.65 13.39 1.34
N GLN A 201 1.87 13.45 0.02
CA GLN A 201 0.82 13.31 -1.00
C GLN A 201 0.17 11.91 -0.98
N LEU A 202 0.90 10.89 -0.55
CA LEU A 202 0.43 9.51 -0.41
C LEU A 202 -0.15 9.22 0.97
N GLY A 203 -0.36 10.24 1.80
CA GLY A 203 -0.96 10.10 3.12
C GLY A 203 -0.11 9.31 4.10
N ALA A 204 1.22 9.28 3.92
CA ALA A 204 2.12 8.62 4.84
C ALA A 204 2.12 9.32 6.21
N THR A 205 1.78 8.59 7.25
CA THR A 205 1.77 9.06 8.65
C THR A 205 2.94 8.49 9.47
N GLY A 206 3.76 7.65 8.84
CA GLY A 206 4.89 6.96 9.47
C GLY A 206 5.66 6.13 8.46
N THR A 207 6.56 5.30 8.96
CA THR A 207 7.36 4.35 8.17
C THR A 207 7.21 2.92 8.72
N PRO A 208 7.36 1.87 7.87
CA PRO A 208 7.58 1.94 6.43
C PRO A 208 6.30 2.26 5.65
N VAL A 209 6.44 2.77 4.42
CA VAL A 209 5.37 2.81 3.42
C VAL A 209 5.87 2.10 2.18
N PHE A 210 5.10 1.11 1.72
CA PHE A 210 5.40 0.37 0.52
C PHE A 210 4.47 0.78 -0.61
N ILE A 211 5.01 0.91 -1.82
CA ILE A 211 4.24 1.22 -3.03
C ILE A 211 4.61 0.21 -4.10
N VAL A 212 3.61 -0.43 -4.68
CA VAL A 212 3.77 -1.30 -5.83
C VAL A 212 2.58 -1.15 -6.77
N GLY A 213 2.83 -0.79 -8.04
CA GLY A 213 1.76 -0.44 -8.97
C GLY A 213 0.91 0.71 -8.44
N ASP A 214 -0.39 0.47 -8.30
CA ASP A 214 -1.36 1.47 -7.83
C ASP A 214 -1.73 1.29 -6.34
N ARG A 215 -0.95 0.53 -5.59
CA ARG A 215 -1.21 0.25 -4.18
C ARG A 215 -0.24 0.97 -3.26
N VAL A 216 -0.80 1.57 -2.20
CA VAL A 216 -0.07 2.16 -1.08
C VAL A 216 -0.35 1.34 0.17
N MET A 217 0.69 0.75 0.74
CA MET A 217 0.60 -0.10 1.94
C MET A 217 1.39 0.53 3.08
N ASN A 218 0.70 0.91 4.15
CA ASN A 218 1.29 1.56 5.31
C ASN A 218 1.67 0.54 6.39
N GLY A 219 2.86 0.70 6.97
CA GLY A 219 3.36 -0.12 8.07
C GLY A 219 4.00 -1.44 7.62
N ALA A 220 4.36 -2.27 8.59
CA ALA A 220 5.02 -3.56 8.37
C ALA A 220 3.99 -4.63 7.95
N VAL A 221 3.55 -4.59 6.70
CA VAL A 221 2.48 -5.45 6.16
C VAL A 221 2.87 -6.92 5.97
N GLY A 222 4.16 -7.25 6.06
CA GLY A 222 4.68 -8.61 6.00
C GLY A 222 4.85 -9.16 4.58
N TYR A 223 5.52 -10.32 4.50
CA TYR A 223 5.94 -10.95 3.25
C TYR A 223 4.76 -11.31 2.32
N GLU A 224 3.71 -11.95 2.84
CA GLU A 224 2.61 -12.45 2.01
C GLU A 224 1.81 -11.30 1.35
N ALA A 225 1.60 -10.19 2.07
CA ALA A 225 0.91 -9.02 1.52
C ALA A 225 1.73 -8.36 0.40
N LEU A 226 3.05 -8.21 0.61
CA LEU A 226 3.94 -7.66 -0.41
C LEU A 226 4.02 -8.57 -1.63
N LYS A 227 4.18 -9.87 -1.43
CA LYS A 227 4.22 -10.87 -2.51
C LYS A 227 2.95 -10.86 -3.34
N LYS A 228 1.78 -10.82 -2.68
CA LYS A 228 0.49 -10.73 -3.36
C LYS A 228 0.39 -9.44 -4.19
N ALA A 229 0.77 -8.30 -3.63
CA ALA A 229 0.71 -7.02 -4.33
C ALA A 229 1.63 -7.02 -5.56
N ILE A 230 2.83 -7.59 -5.48
CA ILE A 230 3.76 -7.75 -6.62
C ILE A 230 3.14 -8.65 -7.70
N ALA A 231 2.55 -9.79 -7.31
CA ALA A 231 1.89 -10.70 -8.23
C ALA A 231 0.69 -10.06 -8.94
N ASP A 232 -0.13 -9.27 -8.20
CA ASP A 232 -1.28 -8.55 -8.75
C ASP A 232 -0.85 -7.52 -9.81
N VAL A 233 0.30 -6.84 -9.63
CA VAL A 233 0.85 -5.91 -10.64
C VAL A 233 1.31 -6.67 -11.88
N ARG A 234 2.05 -7.77 -11.70
CA ARG A 234 2.56 -8.60 -12.79
C ARG A 234 1.43 -9.19 -13.65
N ALA A 235 0.30 -9.51 -13.03
CA ALA A 235 -0.87 -10.04 -13.75
C ALA A 235 -1.63 -8.99 -14.58
N LYS A 236 -1.37 -7.69 -14.35
CA LYS A 236 -2.02 -6.58 -15.07
C LYS A 236 -1.18 -6.02 -16.22
N GLY A 237 0.13 -6.27 -16.22
CA GLY A 237 1.08 -5.82 -17.26
C GLY A 237 1.30 -6.85 -18.29
#